data_468e9a6ca3f0b4f601a26237cf9931f2
#
_entry.id   468e9a6ca3f0b4f601a26237cf9931f2
#
_cell.length_a   1.000
_cell.length_b   1.000
_cell.length_c   1.000
_cell.angle_alpha   90.00
_cell.angle_beta   90.00
_cell.angle_gamma   90.00
#
_symmetry.space_group_name_H-M   'P 1'
#
loop_
_entity.id
_entity.type
_entity.pdbx_description
1 polymer ?
#
loop_
_entity_poly.entity_id
_entity_poly.type
_entity_poly.pdbx_seq_one_letter_code
_entity_poly.pdbx_strand_id
1 'polypeptide(L)'
;MAQLRISHDTGYDDRPMNERAHDLPLCPEGDFRFWGGVGVIALLALVIGCLAGLPALLPIETISPTAIQRLSAAGASVVWLLLCTGAGAAAFAAIALVRGRPPGSAIDIISRAFACVAVAALTNFVPIDQPMLKLAFDGLAFTAATAFLARSAFRIATLDAFAAAAIGTGIVGALAAVAFVITWAVRPG
;
A
#
# COMPACT_ATOMS: atom_id res chain seq x y z
N MET A 1 30.72 34.12 -40.03
CA MET A 1 29.92 34.43 -38.81
C MET A 1 28.58 33.72 -38.95
N ALA A 2 28.43 32.59 -38.31
CA ALA A 2 27.18 31.81 -38.30
C ALA A 2 26.36 32.25 -37.08
N GLN A 3 25.21 32.89 -37.34
CA GLN A 3 24.25 33.23 -36.27
C GLN A 3 23.51 31.97 -35.86
N LEU A 4 23.77 31.50 -34.64
CA LEU A 4 22.97 30.48 -33.97
C LEU A 4 21.58 31.09 -33.69
N ARG A 5 20.56 30.72 -34.48
CA ARG A 5 19.15 30.96 -34.17
C ARG A 5 18.74 29.99 -33.06
N ILE A 6 18.76 30.46 -31.81
CA ILE A 6 18.09 29.78 -30.70
C ILE A 6 16.59 30.04 -30.91
N SER A 7 15.89 29.05 -31.47
CA SER A 7 14.44 29.04 -31.50
C SER A 7 13.95 28.79 -30.06
N HIS A 8 13.58 29.83 -29.36
CA HIS A 8 12.76 29.78 -28.16
C HIS A 8 11.32 29.43 -28.59
N ASP A 9 11.09 28.21 -28.93
CA ASP A 9 9.73 27.68 -29.05
C ASP A 9 9.24 27.39 -27.62
N THR A 10 8.94 28.45 -26.87
CA THR A 10 8.12 28.37 -25.68
C THR A 10 6.67 28.18 -26.14
N GLY A 11 6.38 26.97 -26.60
CA GLY A 11 5.01 26.55 -26.84
C GLY A 11 4.22 26.66 -25.54
N TYR A 12 3.72 27.86 -25.27
CA TYR A 12 2.78 28.10 -24.19
C TYR A 12 1.51 27.31 -24.54
N ASP A 13 1.32 26.20 -23.83
CA ASP A 13 0.16 25.32 -24.02
C ASP A 13 -1.07 26.05 -23.44
N ASP A 14 -1.84 26.69 -24.30
CA ASP A 14 -3.04 27.48 -23.95
C ASP A 14 -4.23 26.60 -23.52
N ARG A 15 -4.07 25.28 -23.44
CA ARG A 15 -5.12 24.40 -22.95
C ARG A 15 -5.50 24.71 -21.50
N PRO A 16 -6.79 24.71 -21.13
CA PRO A 16 -7.25 24.98 -19.78
C PRO A 16 -6.63 23.98 -18.80
N MET A 17 -6.31 24.43 -17.59
CA MET A 17 -5.65 23.63 -16.54
C MET A 17 -6.32 22.27 -16.30
N ASN A 18 -7.63 22.17 -16.54
CA ASN A 18 -8.41 20.97 -16.34
C ASN A 18 -8.07 19.86 -17.38
N GLU A 19 -7.77 20.25 -18.62
CA GLU A 19 -7.32 19.31 -19.67
C GLU A 19 -5.89 18.84 -19.44
N ARG A 20 -5.01 19.73 -18.98
CA ARG A 20 -3.60 19.38 -18.64
C ARG A 20 -3.50 18.37 -17.49
N ALA A 21 -4.44 18.42 -16.54
CA ALA A 21 -4.45 17.49 -15.42
C ALA A 21 -4.74 16.03 -15.83
N HIS A 22 -5.41 15.82 -16.97
CA HIS A 22 -5.68 14.48 -17.51
C HIS A 22 -4.47 13.88 -18.23
N ASP A 23 -3.58 14.68 -18.78
CA ASP A 23 -2.40 14.21 -19.51
C ASP A 23 -1.23 13.82 -18.58
N LEU A 24 -1.30 14.23 -17.30
CA LEU A 24 -0.24 13.91 -16.35
C LEU A 24 -0.39 12.46 -15.85
N PRO A 25 0.72 11.68 -15.86
CA PRO A 25 0.69 10.32 -15.34
C PRO A 25 0.34 10.32 -13.84
N LEU A 26 -0.31 9.24 -13.40
CA LEU A 26 -0.66 9.03 -12.00
C LEU A 26 0.57 9.09 -11.10
N CYS A 27 1.67 8.52 -11.57
CA CYS A 27 2.97 8.52 -10.92
C CYS A 27 3.96 9.34 -11.74
N PRO A 28 4.49 10.48 -11.23
CA PRO A 28 5.64 11.14 -11.82
C PRO A 28 6.82 10.17 -11.86
N GLU A 29 7.51 10.11 -12.99
CA GLU A 29 8.68 9.26 -13.14
C GLU A 29 9.83 9.70 -12.22
N GLY A 30 10.59 8.73 -11.72
CA GLY A 30 11.86 8.96 -11.04
C GLY A 30 11.87 8.86 -9.53
N ASP A 31 10.73 8.82 -8.86
CA ASP A 31 10.65 8.79 -7.38
C ASP A 31 10.69 7.37 -6.78
N PHE A 32 10.83 6.32 -7.60
CA PHE A 32 10.75 4.93 -7.15
C PHE A 32 11.79 4.59 -6.07
N ARG A 33 12.99 5.20 -6.13
CA ARG A 33 14.04 4.99 -5.13
C ARG A 33 13.66 5.54 -3.76
N PHE A 34 13.05 6.72 -3.74
CA PHE A 34 12.57 7.33 -2.49
C PHE A 34 11.47 6.48 -1.87
N TRP A 35 10.40 6.19 -2.65
CA TRP A 35 9.28 5.41 -2.15
C TRP A 35 9.67 3.97 -1.82
N GLY A 36 10.51 3.33 -2.62
CA GLY A 36 11.06 2.01 -2.32
C GLY A 36 11.86 2.01 -1.02
N GLY A 37 12.69 3.03 -0.78
CA GLY A 37 13.44 3.19 0.46
C GLY A 37 12.53 3.34 1.69
N VAL A 38 11.48 4.17 1.60
CA VAL A 38 10.48 4.32 2.67
C VAL A 38 9.81 2.97 2.98
N GLY A 39 9.40 2.24 1.93
CA GLY A 39 8.78 0.92 2.10
C GLY A 39 9.71 -0.10 2.76
N VAL A 40 10.98 -0.13 2.38
CA VAL A 40 11.98 -1.03 2.99
C VAL A 40 12.20 -0.69 4.46
N ILE A 41 12.33 0.58 4.82
CA ILE A 41 12.48 1.00 6.22
C ILE A 41 11.25 0.59 7.04
N ALA A 42 10.05 0.80 6.52
CA ALA A 42 8.82 0.41 7.20
C ALA A 42 8.69 -1.11 7.33
N LEU A 43 9.08 -1.88 6.31
CA LEU A 43 9.15 -3.34 6.38
C LEU A 43 10.13 -3.81 7.46
N LEU A 44 11.33 -3.23 7.53
CA LEU A 44 12.29 -3.56 8.56
C LEU A 44 11.75 -3.26 9.96
N ALA A 45 11.09 -2.12 10.15
CA ALA A 45 10.44 -1.77 11.40
C ALA A 45 9.34 -2.79 11.78
N LEU A 46 8.53 -3.24 10.81
CA LEU A 46 7.51 -4.26 11.01
C LEU A 46 8.13 -5.60 11.44
N VAL A 47 9.16 -6.07 10.74
CA VAL A 47 9.85 -7.33 11.06
C VAL A 47 10.49 -7.26 12.44
N ILE A 48 11.22 -6.19 12.75
CA ILE A 48 11.84 -5.98 14.06
C ILE A 48 10.77 -5.95 15.16
N GLY A 49 9.65 -5.26 14.95
CA GLY A 49 8.53 -5.22 15.89
C GLY A 49 7.95 -6.62 16.16
N CYS A 50 7.74 -7.43 15.13
CA CYS A 50 7.27 -8.81 15.29
C CYS A 50 8.28 -9.66 16.07
N LEU A 51 9.56 -9.53 15.77
CA LEU A 51 10.62 -10.27 16.47
C LEU A 51 10.78 -9.81 17.94
N ALA A 52 10.55 -8.53 18.21
CA ALA A 52 10.49 -7.99 19.57
C ALA A 52 9.25 -8.45 20.37
N GLY A 53 8.29 -9.10 19.71
CA GLY A 53 7.07 -9.61 20.36
C GLY A 53 5.98 -8.56 20.52
N LEU A 54 6.03 -7.47 19.73
CA LEU A 54 4.91 -6.54 19.66
C LEU A 54 3.70 -7.25 19.06
N PRO A 55 2.45 -6.88 19.47
CA PRO A 55 1.25 -7.50 18.95
C PRO A 55 1.20 -7.29 17.43
N ALA A 56 1.41 -8.39 16.70
CA ALA A 56 1.31 -8.43 15.25
C ALA A 56 -0.11 -8.80 14.82
N LEU A 57 -0.32 -8.86 13.51
CA LEU A 57 -1.58 -9.23 12.83
C LEU A 57 -2.26 -10.52 13.33
N LEU A 58 -1.57 -11.37 14.07
CA LEU A 58 -2.12 -12.58 14.64
C LEU A 58 -2.32 -12.38 16.15
N PRO A 59 -3.53 -12.66 16.68
CA PRO A 59 -3.75 -12.67 18.12
C PRO A 59 -2.93 -13.81 18.72
N ILE A 60 -1.74 -13.49 19.20
CA ILE A 60 -0.93 -14.44 19.95
C ILE A 60 -1.41 -14.32 21.40
N GLU A 61 -2.30 -15.22 21.80
CA GLU A 61 -2.83 -15.30 23.17
C GLU A 61 -1.78 -15.71 24.20
N THR A 62 -0.53 -15.86 23.82
CA THR A 62 0.54 -16.33 24.68
C THR A 62 1.28 -15.17 25.33
N ILE A 63 1.34 -15.20 26.65
CA ILE A 63 2.03 -14.22 27.51
C ILE A 63 3.53 -14.06 27.17
N SER A 64 4.11 -15.07 26.51
CA SER A 64 5.49 -15.05 26.02
C SER A 64 5.62 -15.89 24.75
N PRO A 65 5.50 -15.31 23.54
CA PRO A 65 5.62 -16.06 22.30
C PRO A 65 7.01 -16.65 22.14
N THR A 66 7.10 -17.92 21.73
CA THR A 66 8.36 -18.60 21.43
C THR A 66 9.06 -17.95 20.24
N ALA A 67 10.37 -18.16 20.10
CA ALA A 67 11.13 -17.65 18.95
C ALA A 67 10.55 -18.09 17.59
N ILE A 68 10.03 -19.34 17.53
CA ILE A 68 9.38 -19.88 16.32
C ILE A 68 8.09 -19.12 16.01
N GLN A 69 7.27 -18.82 17.01
CA GLN A 69 6.03 -18.04 16.82
C GLN A 69 6.32 -16.61 16.35
N ARG A 70 7.36 -15.97 16.89
CA ARG A 70 7.77 -14.63 16.44
C ARG A 70 8.27 -14.64 15.00
N LEU A 71 9.06 -15.67 14.63
CA LEU A 71 9.55 -15.81 13.27
C LEU A 71 8.40 -16.09 12.28
N SER A 72 7.45 -16.95 12.66
CA SER A 72 6.27 -17.22 11.83
C SER A 72 5.38 -16.00 11.67
N ALA A 73 5.20 -15.19 12.72
CA ALA A 73 4.45 -13.94 12.66
C ALA A 73 5.14 -12.92 11.73
N ALA A 74 6.47 -12.80 11.82
CA ALA A 74 7.24 -11.94 10.92
C ALA A 74 7.10 -12.39 9.46
N GLY A 75 7.23 -13.69 9.20
CA GLY A 75 7.04 -14.26 7.85
C GLY A 75 5.63 -14.04 7.31
N ALA A 76 4.61 -14.29 8.12
CA ALA A 76 3.22 -14.04 7.75
C ALA A 76 2.96 -12.56 7.43
N SER A 77 3.55 -11.64 8.22
CA SER A 77 3.44 -10.19 7.99
C SER A 77 4.08 -9.77 6.66
N VAL A 78 5.22 -10.35 6.29
CA VAL A 78 5.87 -10.09 5.00
C VAL A 78 4.98 -10.57 3.84
N VAL A 79 4.46 -11.79 3.92
CA VAL A 79 3.56 -12.33 2.88
C VAL A 79 2.31 -11.48 2.75
N TRP A 80 1.69 -11.12 3.88
CA TRP A 80 0.52 -10.23 3.90
C TRP A 80 0.82 -8.88 3.25
N LEU A 81 1.95 -8.27 3.57
CA LEU A 81 2.38 -6.99 3.00
C LEU A 81 2.58 -7.08 1.49
N LEU A 82 3.17 -8.17 0.98
CA LEU A 82 3.33 -8.38 -0.46
C LEU A 82 1.97 -8.53 -1.16
N LEU A 83 1.04 -9.27 -0.58
CA LEU A 83 -0.32 -9.41 -1.12
C LEU A 83 -1.06 -8.06 -1.15
N CYS A 84 -1.01 -7.30 -0.05
CA CYS A 84 -1.61 -5.97 0.02
C CYS A 84 -0.97 -4.99 -0.98
N THR A 85 0.35 -5.07 -1.19
CA THR A 85 1.06 -4.27 -2.18
C THR A 85 0.59 -4.58 -3.60
N GLY A 86 0.49 -5.86 -3.95
CA GLY A 86 0.00 -6.28 -5.26
C GLY A 86 -1.45 -5.84 -5.51
N ALA A 87 -2.34 -6.10 -4.55
CA ALA A 87 -3.73 -5.69 -4.62
C ALA A 87 -3.89 -4.16 -4.67
N GLY A 88 -3.12 -3.43 -3.86
CA GLY A 88 -3.09 -1.97 -3.86
C GLY A 88 -2.61 -1.39 -5.19
N ALA A 89 -1.50 -1.91 -5.72
CA ALA A 89 -0.97 -1.47 -7.01
C ALA A 89 -1.98 -1.69 -8.14
N ALA A 90 -2.65 -2.85 -8.17
CA ALA A 90 -3.70 -3.16 -9.13
C ALA A 90 -4.91 -2.22 -8.98
N ALA A 91 -5.35 -1.93 -7.75
CA ALA A 91 -6.46 -1.01 -7.48
C ALA A 91 -6.13 0.42 -7.93
N PHE A 92 -4.93 0.93 -7.66
CA PHE A 92 -4.49 2.25 -8.11
C PHE A 92 -4.39 2.33 -9.64
N ALA A 93 -3.85 1.30 -10.29
CA ALA A 93 -3.80 1.23 -11.75
C ALA A 93 -5.21 1.21 -12.36
N ALA A 94 -6.14 0.45 -11.79
CA ALA A 94 -7.53 0.40 -12.23
C ALA A 94 -8.22 1.76 -12.12
N ILE A 95 -8.04 2.47 -11.00
CA ILE A 95 -8.60 3.82 -10.84
C ILE A 95 -8.01 4.80 -11.85
N ALA A 96 -6.71 4.72 -12.14
CA ALA A 96 -6.09 5.54 -13.17
C ALA A 96 -6.75 5.32 -14.53
N LEU A 97 -6.95 4.06 -14.91
CA LEU A 97 -7.61 3.68 -16.17
C LEU A 97 -9.06 4.19 -16.23
N VAL A 98 -9.83 4.02 -15.15
CA VAL A 98 -11.22 4.52 -15.07
C VAL A 98 -11.29 6.04 -15.19
N ARG A 99 -10.28 6.75 -14.68
CA ARG A 99 -10.18 8.21 -14.79
C ARG A 99 -9.56 8.68 -16.11
N GLY A 100 -9.23 7.77 -17.04
CA GLY A 100 -8.58 8.11 -18.31
C GLY A 100 -7.17 8.68 -18.17
N ARG A 101 -6.50 8.44 -17.03
CA ARG A 101 -5.13 8.90 -16.77
C ARG A 101 -4.13 7.77 -17.06
N PRO A 102 -2.99 8.06 -17.69
CA PRO A 102 -1.96 7.06 -17.85
C PRO A 102 -1.45 6.61 -16.47
N PRO A 103 -1.39 5.31 -16.19
CA PRO A 103 -1.00 4.80 -14.86
C PRO A 103 0.46 5.11 -14.51
N GLY A 104 1.34 5.35 -15.49
CA GLY A 104 2.76 5.55 -15.30
C GLY A 104 3.54 4.23 -15.30
N SER A 105 4.80 4.28 -14.84
CA SER A 105 5.66 3.10 -14.76
C SER A 105 5.16 2.09 -13.72
N ALA A 106 5.15 0.81 -14.06
CA ALA A 106 4.77 -0.26 -13.12
C ALA A 106 5.66 -0.27 -11.86
N ILE A 107 6.95 0.03 -12.00
CA ILE A 107 7.90 0.10 -10.88
C ILE A 107 7.53 1.25 -9.94
N ASP A 108 7.16 2.41 -10.46
CA ASP A 108 6.74 3.55 -9.65
C ASP A 108 5.43 3.26 -8.91
N ILE A 109 4.46 2.61 -9.55
CA ILE A 109 3.20 2.23 -8.91
C ILE A 109 3.46 1.24 -7.78
N ILE A 110 4.23 0.17 -8.04
CA ILE A 110 4.53 -0.87 -7.05
C ILE A 110 5.31 -0.29 -5.87
N SER A 111 6.34 0.53 -6.11
CA SER A 111 7.15 1.11 -5.03
C SER A 111 6.34 2.05 -4.13
N ARG A 112 5.44 2.86 -4.70
CA ARG A 112 4.55 3.74 -3.95
C ARG A 112 3.49 2.96 -3.19
N ALA A 113 2.86 1.96 -3.83
CA ALA A 113 1.91 1.07 -3.15
C ALA A 113 2.59 0.33 -1.99
N PHE A 114 3.79 -0.20 -2.20
CA PHE A 114 4.60 -0.85 -1.17
C PHE A 114 4.88 0.08 0.01
N ALA A 115 5.33 1.31 -0.24
CA ALA A 115 5.57 2.28 0.82
C ALA A 115 4.29 2.60 1.62
N CYS A 116 3.18 2.88 0.93
CA CYS A 116 1.91 3.18 1.58
C CYS A 116 1.43 2.03 2.46
N VAL A 117 1.47 0.80 1.93
CA VAL A 117 1.04 -0.42 2.64
C VAL A 117 1.97 -0.74 3.80
N ALA A 118 3.30 -0.66 3.61
CA ALA A 118 4.27 -0.96 4.66
C ALA A 118 4.19 0.02 5.84
N VAL A 119 4.04 1.32 5.56
CA VAL A 119 3.85 2.33 6.62
C VAL A 119 2.50 2.15 7.30
N ALA A 120 1.43 1.89 6.55
CA ALA A 120 0.10 1.63 7.12
C ALA A 120 0.10 0.38 8.01
N ALA A 121 0.86 -0.66 7.67
CA ALA A 121 0.96 -1.88 8.47
C ALA A 121 1.52 -1.65 9.89
N LEU A 122 2.24 -0.55 10.12
CA LEU A 122 2.70 -0.20 11.47
C LEU A 122 1.56 0.14 12.43
N THR A 123 0.37 0.48 11.92
CA THR A 123 -0.83 0.69 12.76
C THR A 123 -1.25 -0.59 13.50
N ASN A 124 -0.88 -1.76 12.99
CA ASN A 124 -1.20 -3.05 13.61
C ASN A 124 -0.47 -3.28 14.95
N PHE A 125 0.56 -2.46 15.26
CA PHE A 125 1.24 -2.53 16.55
C PHE A 125 0.52 -1.82 17.69
N VAL A 126 -0.60 -1.17 17.44
CA VAL A 126 -1.41 -0.54 18.50
C VAL A 126 -1.99 -1.64 19.39
N PRO A 127 -1.68 -1.66 20.70
CA PRO A 127 -2.18 -2.68 21.62
C PRO A 127 -3.66 -2.42 21.90
N ILE A 128 -4.51 -3.38 21.59
CA ILE A 128 -5.94 -3.37 21.91
C ILE A 128 -6.27 -4.76 22.46
N ASP A 129 -6.74 -4.81 23.71
CA ASP A 129 -6.94 -6.08 24.43
C ASP A 129 -8.14 -6.88 23.91
N GLN A 130 -9.14 -6.22 23.32
CA GLN A 130 -10.34 -6.90 22.80
C GLN A 130 -10.12 -7.33 21.34
N PRO A 131 -10.16 -8.65 21.03
CA PRO A 131 -9.83 -9.16 19.70
C PRO A 131 -10.71 -8.59 18.58
N MET A 132 -12.03 -8.49 18.81
CA MET A 132 -12.95 -7.96 17.81
C MET A 132 -12.75 -6.46 17.57
N LEU A 133 -12.48 -5.70 18.64
CA LEU A 133 -12.19 -4.28 18.53
C LEU A 133 -10.85 -4.05 17.84
N LYS A 134 -9.84 -4.89 18.14
CA LYS A 134 -8.54 -4.84 17.46
C LYS A 134 -8.69 -5.09 15.96
N LEU A 135 -9.40 -6.15 15.58
CA LEU A 135 -9.62 -6.48 14.17
C LEU A 135 -10.31 -5.33 13.42
N ALA A 136 -11.35 -4.75 14.01
CA ALA A 136 -12.05 -3.60 13.42
C ALA A 136 -11.14 -2.37 13.32
N PHE A 137 -10.38 -2.07 14.38
CA PHE A 137 -9.45 -0.96 14.41
C PHE A 137 -8.33 -1.14 13.39
N ASP A 138 -7.70 -2.31 13.35
CA ASP A 138 -6.59 -2.59 12.42
C ASP A 138 -7.07 -2.44 10.96
N GLY A 139 -8.25 -2.98 10.61
CA GLY A 139 -8.82 -2.83 9.28
C GLY A 139 -9.12 -1.38 8.90
N LEU A 140 -9.75 -0.62 9.78
CA LEU A 140 -10.07 0.78 9.56
C LEU A 140 -8.83 1.67 9.53
N ALA A 141 -7.93 1.51 10.51
CA ALA A 141 -6.71 2.29 10.62
C ALA A 141 -5.76 2.03 9.44
N PHE A 142 -5.60 0.77 9.06
CA PHE A 142 -4.81 0.38 7.90
C PHE A 142 -5.36 0.98 6.61
N THR A 143 -6.68 0.86 6.38
CA THR A 143 -7.32 1.41 5.18
C THR A 143 -7.21 2.93 5.13
N ALA A 144 -7.48 3.60 6.25
CA ALA A 144 -7.37 5.06 6.35
C ALA A 144 -5.93 5.54 6.16
N ALA A 145 -4.95 4.90 6.79
CA ALA A 145 -3.54 5.23 6.65
C ALA A 145 -3.06 5.02 5.21
N THR A 146 -3.43 3.90 4.58
CA THR A 146 -3.11 3.62 3.18
C THR A 146 -3.72 4.67 2.27
N ALA A 147 -4.98 5.06 2.46
CA ALA A 147 -5.65 6.07 1.65
C ALA A 147 -5.00 7.46 1.82
N PHE A 148 -4.67 7.84 3.06
CA PHE A 148 -4.03 9.13 3.34
C PHE A 148 -2.65 9.21 2.68
N LEU A 149 -1.83 8.17 2.81
CA LEU A 149 -0.50 8.09 2.19
C LEU A 149 -0.61 8.05 0.66
N ALA A 150 -1.55 7.27 0.12
CA ALA A 150 -1.76 7.16 -1.31
C ALA A 150 -2.18 8.48 -1.95
N ARG A 151 -2.98 9.30 -1.27
CA ARG A 151 -3.34 10.63 -1.76
C ARG A 151 -2.10 11.47 -2.08
N SER A 152 -1.09 11.44 -1.22
CA SER A 152 0.15 12.19 -1.41
C SER A 152 1.09 11.50 -2.40
N ALA A 153 1.20 10.17 -2.32
CA ALA A 153 2.09 9.38 -3.16
C ALA A 153 1.67 9.39 -4.63
N PHE A 154 0.38 9.26 -4.91
CA PHE A 154 -0.19 9.17 -6.26
C PHE A 154 -0.84 10.47 -6.75
N ARG A 155 -0.87 11.52 -5.93
CA ARG A 155 -1.51 12.81 -6.26
C ARG A 155 -2.94 12.66 -6.77
N ILE A 156 -3.72 11.78 -6.15
CA ILE A 156 -5.11 11.50 -6.48
C ILE A 156 -6.08 12.19 -5.51
N ALA A 157 -7.33 12.30 -5.93
CA ALA A 157 -8.37 12.82 -5.06
C ALA A 157 -8.57 11.91 -3.83
N THR A 158 -8.95 12.50 -2.70
CA THR A 158 -9.14 11.76 -1.44
C THR A 158 -10.11 10.59 -1.59
N LEU A 159 -11.21 10.80 -2.32
CA LEU A 159 -12.22 9.76 -2.55
C LEU A 159 -11.64 8.58 -3.36
N ASP A 160 -10.85 8.86 -4.39
CA ASP A 160 -10.22 7.84 -5.22
C ASP A 160 -9.16 7.06 -4.41
N ALA A 161 -8.42 7.74 -3.52
CA ALA A 161 -7.48 7.10 -2.62
C ALA A 161 -8.16 6.14 -1.63
N PHE A 162 -9.30 6.56 -1.04
CA PHE A 162 -10.10 5.70 -0.17
C PHE A 162 -10.72 4.53 -0.94
N ALA A 163 -11.25 4.76 -2.13
CA ALA A 163 -11.80 3.70 -2.97
C ALA A 163 -10.72 2.67 -3.33
N ALA A 164 -9.52 3.09 -3.75
CA ALA A 164 -8.42 2.18 -4.04
C ALA A 164 -7.98 1.38 -2.81
N ALA A 165 -7.80 2.05 -1.67
CA ALA A 165 -7.42 1.40 -0.42
C ALA A 165 -8.47 0.38 0.03
N ALA A 166 -9.76 0.74 -0.03
CA ALA A 166 -10.86 -0.15 0.34
C ALA A 166 -10.96 -1.36 -0.60
N ILE A 167 -10.83 -1.17 -1.92
CA ILE A 167 -10.80 -2.26 -2.89
C ILE A 167 -9.62 -3.19 -2.64
N GLY A 168 -8.40 -2.63 -2.48
CA GLY A 168 -7.20 -3.42 -2.20
C GLY A 168 -7.32 -4.23 -0.92
N THR A 169 -7.75 -3.61 0.18
CA THR A 169 -7.97 -4.28 1.46
C THR A 169 -9.08 -5.33 1.37
N GLY A 170 -10.17 -5.03 0.65
CA GLY A 170 -11.28 -5.95 0.42
C GLY A 170 -10.86 -7.21 -0.35
N ILE A 171 -10.04 -7.08 -1.40
CA ILE A 171 -9.50 -8.22 -2.16
C ILE A 171 -8.67 -9.12 -1.24
N VAL A 172 -7.75 -8.53 -0.46
CA VAL A 172 -6.88 -9.32 0.43
C VAL A 172 -7.69 -9.95 1.56
N GLY A 173 -8.68 -9.25 2.12
CA GLY A 173 -9.60 -9.80 3.11
C GLY A 173 -10.40 -10.98 2.58
N ALA A 174 -10.91 -10.90 1.34
CA ALA A 174 -11.61 -12.00 0.69
C ALA A 174 -10.70 -13.21 0.46
N LEU A 175 -9.46 -12.99 0.01
CA LEU A 175 -8.47 -14.06 -0.15
C LEU A 175 -8.13 -14.74 1.19
N ALA A 176 -7.96 -13.95 2.25
CA ALA A 176 -7.72 -14.48 3.60
C ALA A 176 -8.90 -15.30 4.11
N ALA A 177 -10.14 -14.85 3.88
CA ALA A 177 -11.35 -15.59 4.25
C ALA A 177 -11.46 -16.93 3.51
N VAL A 178 -11.18 -16.95 2.20
CA VAL A 178 -11.14 -18.17 1.39
C VAL A 178 -10.07 -19.13 1.92
N ALA A 179 -8.86 -18.65 2.18
CA ALA A 179 -7.78 -19.46 2.73
C ALA A 179 -8.16 -20.05 4.11
N PHE A 180 -8.82 -19.27 4.96
CA PHE A 180 -9.32 -19.72 6.25
C PHE A 180 -10.35 -20.85 6.10
N VAL A 181 -11.34 -20.68 5.22
CA VAL A 181 -12.38 -21.72 4.96
C VAL A 181 -11.74 -23.00 4.45
N ILE A 182 -10.79 -22.93 3.52
CA ILE A 182 -10.08 -24.10 3.00
C ILE A 182 -9.32 -24.81 4.12
N THR A 183 -8.56 -24.07 4.93
CA THR A 183 -7.78 -24.66 6.03
C THR A 183 -8.68 -25.29 7.10
N TRP A 184 -9.84 -24.70 7.36
CA TRP A 184 -10.83 -25.25 8.28
C TRP A 184 -11.46 -26.52 7.74
N ALA A 185 -11.83 -26.56 6.46
CA ALA A 185 -12.45 -27.72 5.82
C ALA A 185 -11.51 -28.94 5.68
N VAL A 186 -10.19 -28.70 5.62
CA VAL A 186 -9.17 -29.76 5.46
C VAL A 186 -8.64 -30.24 6.81
N ARG A 187 -9.02 -29.63 7.94
CA ARG A 187 -8.62 -30.14 9.27
C ARG A 187 -9.21 -31.52 9.48
N PRO A 188 -8.38 -32.59 9.65
CA PRO A 188 -8.86 -33.86 10.10
C PRO A 188 -9.44 -33.70 11.51
N GLY A 189 -10.69 -34.15 11.72
CA GLY A 189 -11.37 -34.16 13.00
C GLY A 189 -10.68 -35.05 14.02
#